data_98e6aeb435ce480b9cd8a810cb3a9aaa
#
_entry.id   98e6aeb435ce480b9cd8a810cb3a9aaa
#
_cell.length_a   1.000
_cell.length_b   1.000
_cell.length_c   1.000
_cell.angle_alpha   90.00
_cell.angle_beta   90.00
_cell.angle_gamma   90.00
#
_symmetry.space_group_name_H-M   'P 1'
#
loop_
_entity.id
_entity.type
_entity.pdbx_description
1 polymer ?
#
loop_
_entity_poly.entity_id
_entity_poly.type
_entity_poly.pdbx_seq_one_letter_code
_entity_poly.pdbx_strand_id
1 'polypeptide(L)'
;MLKLGFIGLGVMGQPMALNLRKAGHALSIYARNPAQSAPLLAAGAAVLATPAAVAQVADVLFVNVSDDAALDAVLFSPGDTNSGAAAGLSAGAIVVDMGTTSPAYTRQLAKLLAEQSVSLIDAPVSGGEAGAIAGTLSIMAGGPAAAFERVLPLFQSIGGNIVHVGDSGAGQIAKACNQIVVSATLLGVAEALTFATQQGVDAAKVRQALLGGSAYSKILEIHGQRMLDENYTPGFKARLHRKDLGIVMAA
;
A
#
# COMPACT_ATOMS: atom_id res chain seq x y z
N MET A 1 8.78 23.31 -2.25
CA MET A 1 7.79 22.31 -1.78
C MET A 1 7.52 21.38 -2.95
N LEU A 2 7.58 20.04 -2.77
CA LEU A 2 7.35 19.09 -3.85
C LEU A 2 5.88 19.12 -4.29
N LYS A 3 5.64 19.02 -5.60
CA LYS A 3 4.32 18.82 -6.19
C LYS A 3 4.04 17.33 -6.25
N LEU A 4 2.90 16.92 -5.71
CA LEU A 4 2.54 15.51 -5.61
C LEU A 4 1.44 15.15 -6.59
N GLY A 5 1.58 13.97 -7.18
CA GLY A 5 0.52 13.28 -7.90
C GLY A 5 0.04 12.08 -7.10
N PHE A 6 -1.25 11.75 -7.13
CA PHE A 6 -1.77 10.52 -6.54
C PHE A 6 -2.80 9.84 -7.43
N ILE A 7 -2.57 8.58 -7.73
CA ILE A 7 -3.46 7.75 -8.55
C ILE A 7 -3.81 6.48 -7.78
N GLY A 8 -5.11 6.11 -7.80
CA GLY A 8 -5.59 4.93 -7.07
C GLY A 8 -6.22 5.29 -5.73
N LEU A 9 -7.36 5.98 -5.79
CA LEU A 9 -8.12 6.50 -4.64
C LEU A 9 -9.12 5.48 -4.07
N GLY A 10 -8.66 4.23 -3.90
CA GLY A 10 -9.43 3.20 -3.21
C GLY A 10 -9.42 3.39 -1.68
N VAL A 11 -9.88 2.35 -0.95
CA VAL A 11 -9.98 2.33 0.52
C VAL A 11 -8.69 2.75 1.22
N MET A 12 -7.53 2.37 0.67
CA MET A 12 -6.21 2.73 1.21
C MET A 12 -5.70 4.07 0.66
N GLY A 13 -5.82 4.28 -0.67
CA GLY A 13 -5.20 5.43 -1.33
C GLY A 13 -5.85 6.76 -0.96
N GLN A 14 -7.16 6.81 -0.81
CA GLN A 14 -7.86 8.05 -0.46
C GLN A 14 -7.40 8.63 0.88
N PRO A 15 -7.38 7.87 2.01
CA PRO A 15 -6.88 8.42 3.28
C PRO A 15 -5.39 8.76 3.25
N MET A 16 -4.53 8.00 2.53
CA MET A 16 -3.12 8.37 2.35
C MET A 16 -2.98 9.70 1.63
N ALA A 17 -3.71 9.90 0.53
CA ALA A 17 -3.72 11.16 -0.22
C ALA A 17 -4.24 12.34 0.63
N LEU A 18 -5.26 12.12 1.46
CA LEU A 18 -5.77 13.12 2.40
C LEU A 18 -4.72 13.51 3.46
N ASN A 19 -3.95 12.54 3.98
CA ASN A 19 -2.89 12.83 4.95
C ASN A 19 -1.75 13.64 4.32
N LEU A 20 -1.33 13.33 3.09
CA LEU A 20 -0.38 14.16 2.34
C LEU A 20 -0.92 15.58 2.14
N ARG A 21 -2.20 15.72 1.85
CA ARG A 21 -2.84 17.03 1.68
C ARG A 21 -2.89 17.82 3.00
N LYS A 22 -3.23 17.14 4.13
CA LYS A 22 -3.22 17.73 5.48
C LYS A 22 -1.82 18.19 5.91
N ALA A 23 -0.77 17.51 5.46
CA ALA A 23 0.63 17.90 5.69
C ALA A 23 1.05 19.15 4.87
N GLY A 24 0.14 19.73 4.08
CA GLY A 24 0.37 21.00 3.37
C GLY A 24 0.88 20.83 1.94
N HIS A 25 1.02 19.61 1.41
CA HIS A 25 1.53 19.41 0.06
C HIS A 25 0.49 19.76 -1.01
N ALA A 26 0.92 20.41 -2.10
CA ALA A 26 0.11 20.55 -3.30
C ALA A 26 -0.10 19.17 -3.94
N LEU A 27 -1.37 18.79 -4.19
CA LEU A 27 -1.73 17.47 -4.64
C LEU A 27 -2.61 17.54 -5.89
N SER A 28 -2.20 16.83 -6.94
CA SER A 28 -2.99 16.55 -8.15
C SER A 28 -3.39 15.09 -8.16
N ILE A 29 -4.62 14.79 -8.53
CA ILE A 29 -5.18 13.43 -8.48
C ILE A 29 -5.87 13.05 -9.78
N TYR A 30 -5.92 11.74 -10.03
CA TYR A 30 -6.78 11.13 -11.02
C TYR A 30 -7.63 10.02 -10.38
N ALA A 31 -8.91 9.99 -10.72
CA ALA A 31 -9.83 8.94 -10.29
C ALA A 31 -10.71 8.48 -11.46
N ARG A 32 -10.76 7.17 -11.72
CA ARG A 32 -11.68 6.57 -12.69
C ARG A 32 -13.16 6.76 -12.29
N ASN A 33 -13.43 6.76 -10.99
CA ASN A 33 -14.74 7.06 -10.43
C ASN A 33 -14.70 8.44 -9.75
N PRO A 34 -15.40 9.45 -10.29
CA PRO A 34 -15.41 10.81 -9.74
C PRO A 34 -15.83 10.91 -8.27
N ALA A 35 -16.68 10.00 -7.79
CA ALA A 35 -17.09 9.97 -6.38
C ALA A 35 -15.92 9.77 -5.42
N GLN A 36 -14.87 9.08 -5.86
CA GLN A 36 -13.66 8.86 -5.04
C GLN A 36 -12.80 10.12 -4.88
N SER A 37 -12.91 11.09 -5.77
CA SER A 37 -12.15 12.35 -5.71
C SER A 37 -12.82 13.41 -4.82
N ALA A 38 -14.10 13.30 -4.52
CA ALA A 38 -14.86 14.33 -3.82
C ALA A 38 -14.25 14.77 -2.47
N PRO A 39 -13.81 13.88 -1.55
CA PRO A 39 -13.17 14.30 -0.31
C PRO A 39 -11.84 15.04 -0.51
N LEU A 40 -11.06 14.64 -1.53
CA LEU A 40 -9.79 15.26 -1.87
C LEU A 40 -9.98 16.62 -2.54
N LEU A 41 -10.99 16.75 -3.41
CA LEU A 41 -11.38 18.02 -4.00
C LEU A 41 -11.81 19.02 -2.91
N ALA A 42 -12.63 18.58 -1.94
CA ALA A 42 -13.00 19.39 -0.79
C ALA A 42 -11.80 19.81 0.08
N ALA A 43 -10.75 18.97 0.12
CA ALA A 43 -9.48 19.29 0.78
C ALA A 43 -8.53 20.15 -0.09
N GLY A 44 -8.95 20.59 -1.29
CA GLY A 44 -8.21 21.47 -2.18
C GLY A 44 -7.18 20.75 -3.07
N ALA A 45 -7.36 19.47 -3.38
CA ALA A 45 -6.59 18.79 -4.40
C ALA A 45 -7.11 19.13 -5.81
N ALA A 46 -6.23 19.19 -6.81
CA ALA A 46 -6.61 19.35 -8.21
C ALA A 46 -6.97 18.00 -8.83
N VAL A 47 -8.14 17.90 -9.47
CA VAL A 47 -8.54 16.69 -10.22
C VAL A 47 -8.18 16.88 -11.68
N LEU A 48 -7.41 15.97 -12.25
CA LEU A 48 -6.96 16.03 -13.64
C LEU A 48 -7.56 14.88 -14.47
N ALA A 49 -7.61 15.08 -15.78
CA ALA A 49 -8.38 14.23 -16.69
C ALA A 49 -7.73 12.86 -16.96
N THR A 50 -6.39 12.77 -16.87
CA THR A 50 -5.64 11.54 -17.21
C THR A 50 -4.50 11.30 -16.22
N PRO A 51 -4.01 10.05 -16.09
CA PRO A 51 -2.78 9.74 -15.38
C PRO A 51 -1.57 10.55 -15.88
N ALA A 52 -1.42 10.75 -17.20
CA ALA A 52 -0.36 11.55 -17.79
C ALA A 52 -0.41 13.01 -17.31
N ALA A 53 -1.59 13.61 -17.28
CA ALA A 53 -1.76 14.99 -16.80
C ALA A 53 -1.35 15.14 -15.32
N VAL A 54 -1.62 14.12 -14.48
CA VAL A 54 -1.18 14.13 -13.08
C VAL A 54 0.35 14.02 -13.01
N ALA A 55 0.94 13.10 -13.76
CA ALA A 55 2.38 12.90 -13.79
C ALA A 55 3.14 14.12 -14.29
N GLN A 56 2.61 14.83 -15.31
CA GLN A 56 3.22 16.02 -15.90
C GLN A 56 3.44 17.17 -14.91
N VAL A 57 2.60 17.27 -13.89
CA VAL A 57 2.69 18.35 -12.90
C VAL A 57 3.32 17.92 -11.58
N ALA A 58 3.71 16.64 -11.45
CA ALA A 58 4.18 16.05 -10.22
C ALA A 58 5.71 15.82 -10.21
N ASP A 59 6.37 16.22 -9.12
CA ASP A 59 7.74 15.81 -8.81
C ASP A 59 7.80 14.39 -8.25
N VAL A 60 6.74 13.99 -7.53
CA VAL A 60 6.55 12.64 -6.96
C VAL A 60 5.15 12.15 -7.25
N LEU A 61 5.05 11.02 -7.93
CA LEU A 61 3.79 10.35 -8.28
C LEU A 61 3.57 9.12 -7.40
N PHE A 62 2.59 9.18 -6.53
CA PHE A 62 2.11 8.03 -5.78
C PHE A 62 1.09 7.24 -6.59
N VAL A 63 1.27 5.91 -6.64
CA VAL A 63 0.32 4.99 -7.28
C VAL A 63 -0.07 3.92 -6.26
N ASN A 64 -1.37 3.73 -6.05
CA ASN A 64 -1.88 2.72 -5.11
C ASN A 64 -2.99 1.89 -5.76
N VAL A 65 -2.58 0.88 -6.52
CA VAL A 65 -3.46 -0.02 -7.27
C VAL A 65 -3.30 -1.48 -6.83
N SER A 66 -4.13 -2.38 -7.35
CA SER A 66 -4.31 -3.72 -6.78
C SER A 66 -3.24 -4.74 -7.17
N ASP A 67 -2.63 -4.60 -8.35
CA ASP A 67 -1.79 -5.63 -8.97
C ASP A 67 -0.95 -5.07 -10.13
N ASP A 68 -0.07 -5.91 -10.69
CA ASP A 68 0.83 -5.57 -11.79
C ASP A 68 0.07 -5.04 -13.02
N ALA A 69 -1.03 -5.71 -13.40
CA ALA A 69 -1.82 -5.31 -14.56
C ALA A 69 -2.50 -3.94 -14.36
N ALA A 70 -2.95 -3.64 -13.14
CA ALA A 70 -3.52 -2.34 -12.81
C ALA A 70 -2.45 -1.24 -12.80
N LEU A 71 -1.22 -1.56 -12.38
CA LEU A 71 -0.10 -0.63 -12.42
C LEU A 71 0.34 -0.34 -13.86
N ASP A 72 0.42 -1.38 -14.71
CA ASP A 72 0.65 -1.25 -16.16
C ASP A 72 -0.40 -0.36 -16.82
N ALA A 73 -1.67 -0.61 -16.53
CA ALA A 73 -2.76 0.19 -17.10
C ALA A 73 -2.69 1.67 -16.70
N VAL A 74 -2.22 1.98 -15.48
CA VAL A 74 -2.05 3.35 -15.01
C VAL A 74 -0.82 4.01 -15.65
N LEU A 75 0.30 3.28 -15.74
CA LEU A 75 1.55 3.84 -16.22
C LEU A 75 1.61 3.92 -17.75
N PHE A 76 1.12 2.91 -18.45
CA PHE A 76 1.34 2.81 -19.90
C PHE A 76 0.06 2.89 -20.73
N SER A 77 -1.13 2.78 -20.13
CA SER A 77 -2.44 2.90 -20.80
C SER A 77 -2.49 2.13 -22.13
N PRO A 78 -2.53 0.79 -22.11
CA PRO A 78 -2.59 0.01 -23.34
C PRO A 78 -3.77 0.45 -24.24
N GLY A 79 -3.48 0.91 -25.46
CA GLY A 79 -4.47 1.45 -26.39
C GLY A 79 -4.50 2.97 -26.52
N ASP A 80 -3.98 3.72 -25.53
CA ASP A 80 -3.76 5.17 -25.60
C ASP A 80 -2.51 5.53 -24.78
N THR A 81 -1.35 5.32 -25.34
CA THR A 81 -0.06 5.52 -24.67
C THR A 81 0.20 6.96 -24.21
N ASN A 82 -0.54 7.94 -24.75
CA ASN A 82 -0.41 9.34 -24.34
C ASN A 82 -1.19 9.69 -23.08
N SER A 83 -2.10 8.82 -22.62
CA SER A 83 -2.88 9.01 -21.40
C SER A 83 -2.27 8.35 -20.16
N GLY A 84 -1.34 7.42 -20.34
CA GLY A 84 -0.61 6.75 -19.26
C GLY A 84 0.35 7.68 -18.51
N ALA A 85 0.55 7.46 -17.22
CA ALA A 85 1.36 8.33 -16.38
C ALA A 85 2.81 8.44 -16.87
N ALA A 86 3.38 7.36 -17.43
CA ALA A 86 4.75 7.36 -17.95
C ALA A 86 4.99 8.43 -19.04
N ALA A 87 3.97 8.72 -19.87
CA ALA A 87 4.05 9.76 -20.89
C ALA A 87 4.15 11.19 -20.33
N GLY A 88 3.71 11.40 -19.08
CA GLY A 88 3.76 12.71 -18.43
C GLY A 88 4.95 12.89 -17.48
N LEU A 89 5.69 11.83 -17.16
CA LEU A 89 6.80 11.92 -16.20
C LEU A 89 7.97 12.74 -16.76
N SER A 90 8.50 13.64 -15.94
CA SER A 90 9.71 14.39 -16.25
C SER A 90 10.95 13.72 -15.69
N ALA A 91 12.10 13.94 -16.34
CA ALA A 91 13.39 13.50 -15.79
C ALA A 91 13.61 14.00 -14.37
N GLY A 92 14.06 13.13 -13.47
CA GLY A 92 14.23 13.39 -12.05
C GLY A 92 12.96 13.21 -11.20
N ALA A 93 11.81 12.89 -11.81
CA ALA A 93 10.61 12.51 -11.07
C ALA A 93 10.80 11.17 -10.33
N ILE A 94 9.99 10.98 -9.29
CA ILE A 94 9.95 9.72 -8.55
C ILE A 94 8.54 9.13 -8.63
N VAL A 95 8.43 7.88 -9.04
CA VAL A 95 7.21 7.08 -8.92
C VAL A 95 7.29 6.28 -7.63
N VAL A 96 6.24 6.34 -6.81
CA VAL A 96 6.11 5.57 -5.56
C VAL A 96 4.94 4.59 -5.73
N ASP A 97 5.25 3.31 -5.91
CA ASP A 97 4.25 2.24 -5.94
C ASP A 97 3.92 1.78 -4.51
N MET A 98 2.73 2.16 -4.02
CA MET A 98 2.22 1.77 -2.71
C MET A 98 1.41 0.46 -2.77
N GLY A 99 1.21 -0.10 -3.97
CA GLY A 99 0.53 -1.36 -4.20
C GLY A 99 1.39 -2.57 -3.83
N THR A 100 0.79 -3.76 -3.89
CA THR A 100 1.52 -5.03 -3.76
C THR A 100 1.60 -5.68 -5.13
N THR A 101 2.80 -5.67 -5.70
CA THR A 101 3.15 -6.13 -7.04
C THR A 101 4.26 -7.20 -6.97
N SER A 102 4.52 -7.89 -8.07
CA SER A 102 5.55 -8.91 -8.09
C SER A 102 6.95 -8.26 -8.02
N PRO A 103 7.89 -8.79 -7.22
CA PRO A 103 9.26 -8.24 -7.16
C PRO A 103 9.98 -8.27 -8.51
N ALA A 104 9.71 -9.27 -9.35
CA ALA A 104 10.29 -9.38 -10.68
C ALA A 104 9.77 -8.27 -11.61
N TYR A 105 8.46 -8.04 -11.61
CA TYR A 105 7.82 -6.94 -12.34
C TYR A 105 8.35 -5.58 -11.87
N THR A 106 8.41 -5.36 -10.56
CA THR A 106 8.95 -4.12 -9.98
C THR A 106 10.37 -3.82 -10.46
N ARG A 107 11.25 -4.83 -10.51
CA ARG A 107 12.62 -4.66 -11.01
C ARG A 107 12.67 -4.32 -12.52
N GLN A 108 11.78 -4.91 -13.32
CA GLN A 108 11.66 -4.59 -14.73
C GLN A 108 11.16 -3.15 -14.92
N LEU A 109 10.11 -2.78 -14.20
CA LEU A 109 9.55 -1.43 -14.22
C LEU A 109 10.58 -0.38 -13.79
N ALA A 110 11.37 -0.66 -12.74
CA ALA A 110 12.41 0.24 -12.28
C ALA A 110 13.46 0.51 -13.37
N LYS A 111 13.88 -0.52 -14.13
CA LYS A 111 14.80 -0.37 -15.25
C LYS A 111 14.20 0.48 -16.36
N LEU A 112 12.94 0.20 -16.74
CA LEU A 112 12.25 0.93 -17.80
C LEU A 112 12.09 2.43 -17.47
N LEU A 113 11.73 2.75 -16.23
CA LEU A 113 11.61 4.14 -15.78
C LEU A 113 12.98 4.83 -15.68
N ALA A 114 14.02 4.11 -15.30
CA ALA A 114 15.38 4.65 -15.24
C ALA A 114 15.91 5.10 -16.62
N GLU A 115 15.48 4.47 -17.74
CA GLU A 115 15.79 4.90 -19.10
C GLU A 115 15.27 6.34 -19.38
N GLN A 116 14.21 6.76 -18.67
CA GLN A 116 13.67 8.10 -18.71
C GLN A 116 14.20 9.02 -17.59
N SER A 117 15.25 8.59 -16.88
CA SER A 117 15.77 9.30 -15.70
C SER A 117 14.72 9.46 -14.58
N VAL A 118 13.79 8.53 -14.46
CA VAL A 118 12.77 8.47 -13.40
C VAL A 118 13.12 7.37 -12.43
N SER A 119 13.04 7.66 -11.12
CA SER A 119 13.27 6.66 -10.08
C SER A 119 11.96 5.97 -9.67
N LEU A 120 12.02 4.65 -9.43
CA LEU A 120 10.93 3.90 -8.80
C LEU A 120 11.26 3.59 -7.35
N ILE A 121 10.33 3.87 -6.44
CA ILE A 121 10.31 3.36 -5.06
C ILE A 121 9.10 2.42 -4.95
N ASP A 122 9.35 1.16 -4.68
CA ASP A 122 8.31 0.21 -4.29
C ASP A 122 8.10 0.31 -2.77
N ALA A 123 6.93 0.71 -2.36
CA ALA A 123 6.64 1.04 -0.96
C ALA A 123 5.30 0.45 -0.48
N PRO A 124 5.12 -0.89 -0.59
CA PRO A 124 3.92 -1.53 -0.09
C PRO A 124 3.75 -1.32 1.41
N VAL A 125 2.49 -1.36 1.86
CA VAL A 125 2.10 -0.96 3.21
C VAL A 125 1.43 -2.09 3.99
N SER A 126 1.48 -1.95 5.32
CA SER A 126 0.73 -2.78 6.27
C SER A 126 0.11 -1.87 7.34
N GLY A 127 -1.12 -2.22 7.80
CA GLY A 127 -1.86 -1.45 8.80
C GLY A 127 -3.35 -1.29 8.47
N GLY A 128 -3.76 -1.69 7.25
CA GLY A 128 -5.14 -1.63 6.79
C GLY A 128 -5.70 -0.20 6.71
N GLU A 129 -7.00 -0.09 6.50
CA GLU A 129 -7.70 1.18 6.36
C GLU A 129 -7.53 2.08 7.59
N ALA A 130 -7.61 1.50 8.78
CA ALA A 130 -7.43 2.24 10.04
C ALA A 130 -6.03 2.89 10.13
N GLY A 131 -4.98 2.16 9.75
CA GLY A 131 -3.61 2.69 9.70
C GLY A 131 -3.45 3.77 8.63
N ALA A 132 -4.10 3.63 7.47
CA ALA A 132 -4.09 4.63 6.41
C ALA A 132 -4.77 5.93 6.84
N ILE A 133 -5.92 5.85 7.52
CA ILE A 133 -6.64 7.00 8.07
C ILE A 133 -5.81 7.70 9.15
N ALA A 134 -5.23 6.94 10.07
CA ALA A 134 -4.44 7.45 11.19
C ALA A 134 -3.04 7.97 10.79
N GLY A 135 -2.56 7.68 9.57
CA GLY A 135 -1.20 8.00 9.16
C GLY A 135 -0.12 7.17 9.88
N THR A 136 -0.45 5.94 10.27
CA THR A 136 0.41 5.06 11.09
C THR A 136 0.80 3.77 10.37
N LEU A 137 0.76 3.77 9.04
CA LEU A 137 1.12 2.59 8.24
C LEU A 137 2.58 2.17 8.49
N SER A 138 2.82 0.86 8.43
CA SER A 138 4.17 0.34 8.21
C SER A 138 4.46 0.35 6.71
N ILE A 139 5.51 1.05 6.30
CA ILE A 139 5.92 1.23 4.91
C ILE A 139 7.24 0.47 4.70
N MET A 140 7.23 -0.45 3.75
CA MET A 140 8.39 -1.28 3.41
C MET A 140 8.93 -0.79 2.07
N ALA A 141 9.96 0.07 2.08
CA ALA A 141 10.44 0.72 0.88
C ALA A 141 11.63 -0.01 0.25
N GLY A 142 11.59 -0.17 -1.07
CA GLY A 142 12.70 -0.61 -1.91
C GLY A 142 12.97 0.41 -3.00
N GLY A 143 14.23 0.50 -3.46
CA GLY A 143 14.63 1.38 -4.54
C GLY A 143 15.88 2.20 -4.22
N PRO A 144 16.30 3.12 -5.11
CA PRO A 144 17.50 3.91 -4.93
C PRO A 144 17.48 4.75 -3.65
N ALA A 145 18.52 4.64 -2.80
CA ALA A 145 18.59 5.33 -1.52
C ALA A 145 18.39 6.86 -1.65
N ALA A 146 18.98 7.49 -2.66
CA ALA A 146 18.80 8.92 -2.89
C ALA A 146 17.33 9.32 -3.22
N ALA A 147 16.59 8.45 -3.90
CA ALA A 147 15.18 8.68 -4.15
C ALA A 147 14.35 8.45 -2.88
N PHE A 148 14.69 7.42 -2.10
CA PHE A 148 14.04 7.15 -0.80
C PHE A 148 14.18 8.34 0.15
N GLU A 149 15.37 8.89 0.32
CA GLU A 149 15.61 10.08 1.18
C GLU A 149 14.74 11.28 0.77
N ARG A 150 14.52 11.47 -0.54
CA ARG A 150 13.67 12.57 -1.04
C ARG A 150 12.19 12.37 -0.71
N VAL A 151 11.70 11.12 -0.65
CA VAL A 151 10.29 10.81 -0.35
C VAL A 151 10.05 10.50 1.13
N LEU A 152 11.09 10.30 1.93
CA LEU A 152 10.97 9.99 3.36
C LEU A 152 10.10 11.00 4.14
N PRO A 153 10.23 12.34 3.96
CA PRO A 153 9.35 13.29 4.63
C PRO A 153 7.86 13.13 4.24
N LEU A 154 7.59 12.64 3.02
CA LEU A 154 6.23 12.38 2.56
C LEU A 154 5.68 11.12 3.24
N PHE A 155 6.50 10.08 3.36
CA PHE A 155 6.13 8.85 4.07
C PHE A 155 5.79 9.11 5.54
N GLN A 156 6.48 10.04 6.21
CA GLN A 156 6.22 10.43 7.60
C GLN A 156 4.80 11.01 7.81
N SER A 157 4.16 11.49 6.73
CA SER A 157 2.78 11.98 6.79
C SER A 157 1.74 10.86 6.73
N ILE A 158 2.12 9.64 6.31
CA ILE A 158 1.21 8.52 6.06
C ILE A 158 1.60 7.23 6.79
N GLY A 159 2.78 7.19 7.41
CA GLY A 159 3.33 6.02 8.10
C GLY A 159 4.00 6.34 9.41
N GLY A 160 3.88 5.42 10.37
CA GLY A 160 4.55 5.48 11.68
C GLY A 160 5.80 4.61 11.77
N ASN A 161 5.95 3.62 10.88
CA ASN A 161 7.13 2.77 10.77
C ASN A 161 7.57 2.72 9.31
N ILE A 162 8.72 3.30 8.98
CA ILE A 162 9.19 3.45 7.61
C ILE A 162 10.58 2.83 7.52
N VAL A 163 10.72 1.80 6.68
CA VAL A 163 11.98 1.08 6.55
C VAL A 163 12.39 1.02 5.08
N HIS A 164 13.60 1.52 4.77
CA HIS A 164 14.25 1.25 3.50
C HIS A 164 14.90 -0.14 3.57
N VAL A 165 14.31 -1.11 2.89
CA VAL A 165 14.68 -2.53 3.01
C VAL A 165 15.86 -2.88 2.09
N GLY A 166 16.00 -2.16 0.98
CA GLY A 166 17.06 -2.42 -0.01
C GLY A 166 16.72 -1.84 -1.37
N ASP A 167 17.34 -2.38 -2.41
CA ASP A 167 17.15 -1.96 -3.80
C ASP A 167 15.74 -2.29 -4.34
N SER A 168 15.46 -1.89 -5.58
CA SER A 168 14.15 -2.08 -6.24
C SER A 168 13.64 -3.51 -6.14
N GLY A 169 12.40 -3.66 -5.68
CA GLY A 169 11.71 -4.92 -5.40
C GLY A 169 11.93 -5.46 -3.98
N ALA A 170 12.81 -4.85 -3.16
CA ALA A 170 13.03 -5.27 -1.78
C ALA A 170 11.83 -4.96 -0.89
N GLY A 171 11.11 -3.86 -1.14
CA GLY A 171 9.86 -3.55 -0.46
C GLY A 171 8.79 -4.60 -0.73
N GLN A 172 8.65 -5.04 -1.98
CA GLN A 172 7.70 -6.09 -2.36
C GLN A 172 8.06 -7.45 -1.74
N ILE A 173 9.36 -7.78 -1.64
CA ILE A 173 9.83 -8.98 -0.92
C ILE A 173 9.46 -8.88 0.57
N ALA A 174 9.72 -7.74 1.20
CA ALA A 174 9.33 -7.53 2.60
C ALA A 174 7.81 -7.66 2.80
N LYS A 175 7.02 -7.16 1.85
CA LYS A 175 5.56 -7.33 1.86
C LYS A 175 5.16 -8.80 1.68
N ALA A 176 5.81 -9.54 0.82
CA ALA A 176 5.59 -10.99 0.66
C ALA A 176 5.86 -11.73 1.99
N CYS A 177 6.96 -11.44 2.67
CA CYS A 177 7.26 -11.96 4.01
C CYS A 177 6.18 -11.56 5.03
N ASN A 178 5.74 -10.30 5.02
CA ASN A 178 4.61 -9.87 5.88
C ASN A 178 3.35 -10.71 5.63
N GLN A 179 3.00 -11.01 4.38
CA GLN A 179 1.79 -11.77 4.06
C GLN A 179 1.92 -13.25 4.48
N ILE A 180 3.10 -13.84 4.42
CA ILE A 180 3.38 -15.18 4.97
C ILE A 180 3.10 -15.18 6.48
N VAL A 181 3.69 -14.24 7.22
CA VAL A 181 3.55 -14.17 8.69
C VAL A 181 2.09 -13.89 9.07
N VAL A 182 1.40 -12.98 8.37
CA VAL A 182 -0.03 -12.69 8.60
C VAL A 182 -0.87 -13.95 8.42
N SER A 183 -0.66 -14.70 7.33
CA SER A 183 -1.43 -15.92 7.05
C SER A 183 -1.20 -17.00 8.09
N ALA A 184 0.05 -17.29 8.42
CA ALA A 184 0.40 -18.31 9.41
C ALA A 184 -0.16 -17.97 10.79
N THR A 185 -0.04 -16.70 11.20
CA THR A 185 -0.56 -16.24 12.49
C THR A 185 -2.09 -16.28 12.52
N LEU A 186 -2.77 -15.91 11.42
CA LEU A 186 -4.23 -15.96 11.35
C LEU A 186 -4.75 -17.39 11.52
N LEU A 187 -4.10 -18.38 10.87
CA LEU A 187 -4.45 -19.80 11.02
C LEU A 187 -4.19 -20.26 12.45
N GLY A 188 -3.02 -19.97 13.01
CA GLY A 188 -2.68 -20.37 14.39
C GLY A 188 -3.64 -19.78 15.43
N VAL A 189 -4.07 -18.53 15.25
CA VAL A 189 -5.10 -17.90 16.11
C VAL A 189 -6.44 -18.62 16.00
N ALA A 190 -6.89 -18.93 14.78
CA ALA A 190 -8.15 -19.63 14.56
C ALA A 190 -8.12 -21.04 15.19
N GLU A 191 -7.05 -21.79 14.99
CA GLU A 191 -6.88 -23.12 15.58
C GLU A 191 -6.84 -23.07 17.12
N ALA A 192 -6.10 -22.12 17.70
CA ALA A 192 -5.97 -21.98 19.15
C ALA A 192 -7.32 -21.66 19.82
N LEU A 193 -8.11 -20.73 19.25
CA LEU A 193 -9.42 -20.37 19.78
C LEU A 193 -10.43 -21.54 19.61
N THR A 194 -10.38 -22.24 18.48
CA THR A 194 -11.21 -23.42 18.24
C THR A 194 -10.86 -24.53 19.25
N PHE A 195 -9.58 -24.80 19.46
CA PHE A 195 -9.12 -25.80 20.45
C PHE A 195 -9.62 -25.45 21.85
N ALA A 196 -9.50 -24.19 22.28
CA ALA A 196 -10.00 -23.76 23.59
C ALA A 196 -11.50 -24.07 23.76
N THR A 197 -12.30 -23.72 22.75
CA THR A 197 -13.74 -23.97 22.74
C THR A 197 -14.06 -25.48 22.80
N GLN A 198 -13.36 -26.31 22.04
CA GLN A 198 -13.52 -27.76 22.05
C GLN A 198 -13.15 -28.41 23.40
N GLN A 199 -12.23 -27.81 24.13
CA GLN A 199 -11.86 -28.28 25.47
C GLN A 199 -12.76 -27.68 26.58
N GLY A 200 -13.84 -26.97 26.23
CA GLY A 200 -14.78 -26.39 27.19
C GLY A 200 -14.24 -25.16 27.92
N VAL A 201 -13.19 -24.53 27.39
CA VAL A 201 -12.58 -23.33 27.97
C VAL A 201 -13.07 -22.09 27.23
N ASP A 202 -13.32 -21.00 27.97
CA ASP A 202 -13.72 -19.72 27.40
C ASP A 202 -12.61 -19.13 26.51
N ALA A 203 -12.83 -19.15 25.21
CA ALA A 203 -11.87 -18.70 24.22
C ALA A 203 -11.52 -17.19 24.36
N ALA A 204 -12.43 -16.36 24.89
CA ALA A 204 -12.14 -14.96 25.14
C ALA A 204 -11.11 -14.79 26.27
N LYS A 205 -11.21 -15.58 27.33
CA LYS A 205 -10.22 -15.61 28.42
C LYS A 205 -8.88 -16.16 27.96
N VAL A 206 -8.90 -17.18 27.10
CA VAL A 206 -7.67 -17.73 26.50
C VAL A 206 -7.00 -16.63 25.66
N ARG A 207 -7.74 -15.97 24.76
CA ARG A 207 -7.19 -14.83 23.98
C ARG A 207 -6.59 -13.77 24.90
N GLN A 208 -7.29 -13.37 25.97
CA GLN A 208 -6.78 -12.38 26.93
C GLN A 208 -5.44 -12.81 27.55
N ALA A 209 -5.31 -14.07 27.94
CA ALA A 209 -4.06 -14.61 28.48
C ALA A 209 -2.92 -14.59 27.45
N LEU A 210 -3.20 -14.99 26.20
CA LEU A 210 -2.22 -15.00 25.12
C LEU A 210 -1.72 -13.60 24.74
N LEU A 211 -2.57 -12.57 24.85
CA LEU A 211 -2.17 -11.18 24.59
C LEU A 211 -1.09 -10.65 25.55
N GLY A 212 -0.97 -11.23 26.74
CA GLY A 212 0.04 -10.85 27.73
C GLY A 212 1.38 -11.60 27.61
N GLY A 213 1.51 -12.55 26.68
CA GLY A 213 2.67 -13.43 26.57
C GLY A 213 3.33 -13.41 25.20
N SER A 214 4.24 -14.37 24.99
CA SER A 214 5.03 -14.52 23.75
C SER A 214 4.17 -14.82 22.50
N ALA A 215 2.92 -15.23 22.67
CA ALA A 215 1.98 -15.45 21.57
C ALA A 215 1.34 -14.15 21.05
N TYR A 216 1.65 -12.99 21.68
CA TYR A 216 1.11 -11.71 21.23
C TYR A 216 1.42 -11.46 19.75
N SER A 217 0.40 -11.00 19.06
CA SER A 217 0.54 -10.46 17.72
C SER A 217 -0.61 -9.48 17.47
N LYS A 218 -0.40 -8.53 16.54
CA LYS A 218 -1.48 -7.62 16.10
C LYS A 218 -2.63 -8.40 15.45
N ILE A 219 -2.35 -9.56 14.87
CA ILE A 219 -3.36 -10.47 14.32
C ILE A 219 -4.21 -11.08 15.44
N LEU A 220 -3.60 -11.58 16.51
CA LEU A 220 -4.33 -12.08 17.68
C LEU A 220 -5.19 -10.98 18.33
N GLU A 221 -4.64 -9.75 18.43
CA GLU A 221 -5.34 -8.61 19.02
C GLU A 221 -6.58 -8.23 18.21
N ILE A 222 -6.45 -8.06 16.90
CA ILE A 222 -7.53 -7.55 16.05
C ILE A 222 -8.42 -8.70 15.55
N HIS A 223 -7.81 -9.69 14.88
CA HIS A 223 -8.59 -10.74 14.22
C HIS A 223 -9.07 -11.81 15.19
N GLY A 224 -8.31 -12.09 16.27
CA GLY A 224 -8.79 -12.96 17.35
C GLY A 224 -10.07 -12.42 17.98
N GLN A 225 -10.18 -11.11 18.23
CA GLN A 225 -11.42 -10.52 18.70
C GLN A 225 -12.56 -10.63 17.69
N ARG A 226 -12.27 -10.34 16.41
CA ARG A 226 -13.28 -10.43 15.34
C ARG A 226 -13.81 -11.85 15.15
N MET A 227 -12.96 -12.88 15.36
CA MET A 227 -13.38 -14.29 15.32
C MET A 227 -14.36 -14.60 16.45
N LEU A 228 -14.06 -14.12 17.68
CA LEU A 228 -14.94 -14.30 18.83
C LEU A 228 -16.28 -13.58 18.67
N ASP A 229 -16.27 -12.41 18.05
CA ASP A 229 -17.47 -11.58 17.80
C ASP A 229 -18.23 -12.01 16.53
N GLU A 230 -17.77 -13.06 15.82
CA GLU A 230 -18.30 -13.48 14.51
C GLU A 230 -18.37 -12.32 13.51
N ASN A 231 -17.48 -11.33 13.65
CA ASN A 231 -17.43 -10.16 12.78
C ASN A 231 -16.57 -10.39 11.54
N TYR A 232 -17.19 -10.81 10.46
CA TYR A 232 -16.55 -11.06 9.16
C TYR A 232 -16.70 -9.91 8.16
N THR A 233 -17.01 -8.70 8.63
CA THR A 233 -17.04 -7.51 7.78
C THR A 233 -15.67 -7.29 7.13
N PRO A 234 -15.58 -7.19 5.78
CA PRO A 234 -14.28 -7.09 5.09
C PRO A 234 -13.53 -5.82 5.46
N GLY A 235 -12.33 -5.95 6.03
CA GLY A 235 -11.35 -4.88 6.17
C GLY A 235 -10.30 -4.91 5.05
N PHE A 236 -9.85 -6.11 4.70
CA PHE A 236 -8.99 -6.38 3.55
C PHE A 236 -9.62 -7.51 2.73
N LYS A 237 -9.73 -7.32 1.42
CA LYS A 237 -10.43 -8.29 0.55
C LYS A 237 -9.62 -9.58 0.44
N ALA A 238 -10.22 -10.72 0.78
CA ALA A 238 -9.58 -12.05 0.73
C ALA A 238 -8.96 -12.36 -0.65
N ARG A 239 -9.59 -11.90 -1.76
CA ARG A 239 -9.03 -12.04 -3.11
C ARG A 239 -7.67 -11.36 -3.28
N LEU A 240 -7.43 -10.22 -2.60
CA LEU A 240 -6.14 -9.51 -2.64
C LEU A 240 -5.10 -10.25 -1.80
N HIS A 241 -5.50 -10.80 -0.65
CA HIS A 241 -4.62 -11.62 0.16
C HIS A 241 -4.19 -12.90 -0.60
N ARG A 242 -5.14 -13.56 -1.28
CA ARG A 242 -4.84 -14.71 -2.16
C ARG A 242 -3.87 -14.31 -3.29
N LYS A 243 -4.07 -13.14 -3.91
CA LYS A 243 -3.14 -12.61 -4.92
C LYS A 243 -1.74 -12.44 -4.33
N ASP A 244 -1.63 -11.82 -3.14
CA ASP A 244 -0.34 -11.59 -2.48
C ASP A 244 0.40 -12.91 -2.18
N LEU A 245 -0.31 -13.94 -1.71
CA LEU A 245 0.25 -15.28 -1.54
C LEU A 245 0.62 -15.94 -2.88
N GLY A 246 -0.11 -15.64 -3.96
CA GLY A 246 0.26 -16.05 -5.31
C GLY A 246 1.61 -15.49 -5.75
N ILE A 247 1.94 -14.25 -5.36
CA ILE A 247 3.27 -13.66 -5.60
C ILE A 247 4.37 -14.45 -4.87
N VAL A 248 4.10 -14.86 -3.62
CA VAL A 248 5.03 -15.70 -2.83
C VAL A 248 5.28 -17.03 -3.51
N MET A 249 4.23 -17.68 -4.03
CA MET A 249 4.33 -18.99 -4.67
C MET A 249 5.01 -18.96 -6.04
N ALA A 250 5.06 -17.79 -6.69
CA ALA A 250 5.67 -17.59 -8.00
C ALA A 250 7.14 -17.13 -7.93
N ALA A 251 7.63 -16.76 -6.74
CA ALA A 251 9.00 -16.29 -6.51
C ALA A 251 9.96 -17.43 -6.20
#